data_a811340bf545bbec4cce32141eb5b7f6
#
_entry.id   a811340bf545bbec4cce32141eb5b7f6
#
_cell.length_a   1.000
_cell.length_b   1.000
_cell.length_c   1.000
_cell.angle_alpha   90.00
_cell.angle_beta   90.00
_cell.angle_gamma   90.00
#
_symmetry.space_group_name_H-M   'P 1'
#
loop_
_entity.id
_entity.type
_entity.pdbx_description
1 polymer ?
#
loop_
_entity_poly.entity_id
_entity_poly.type
_entity_poly.pdbx_seq_one_letter_code
_entity_poly.pdbx_strand_id
1 'polypeptide(L)'
;MNGLKKRLDDAKGKWVEKLPHVLWTYRTTPRKSTGETPFSMTYGVEAAIPLENVFLTMRTSTFTSDGNDELLRKNLDLVKERRENAMVQLAYYQHKLKQGYDMNVKLRLLAPGDLVLRKVLGNTKNPA
;
A
#
# COMPACT_ATOMS: atom_id res chain seq x y z
N MET A 1 5.15 5.94 -0.15
CA MET A 1 4.64 7.19 -0.76
C MET A 1 5.42 7.68 -1.98
N ASN A 2 6.70 7.32 -2.17
CA ASN A 2 7.52 7.83 -3.27
C ASN A 2 7.00 7.51 -4.69
N GLY A 3 6.33 6.36 -4.89
CA GLY A 3 5.84 5.96 -6.22
C GLY A 3 4.69 6.82 -6.74
N LEU A 4 3.82 7.30 -5.84
CA LEU A 4 2.66 8.13 -6.20
C LEU A 4 3.11 9.53 -6.60
N LYS A 5 4.00 10.11 -5.79
CA LYS A 5 4.60 11.42 -6.08
C LYS A 5 5.35 11.40 -7.42
N LYS A 6 6.21 10.40 -7.65
CA LYS A 6 6.97 10.28 -8.90
C LYS A 6 6.06 10.22 -10.13
N ARG A 7 4.98 9.42 -10.10
CA ARG A 7 4.03 9.33 -11.23
C ARG A 7 3.26 10.63 -11.48
N LEU A 8 3.01 11.42 -10.44
CA LEU A 8 2.34 12.71 -10.57
C LEU A 8 3.32 13.80 -11.05
N ASP A 9 4.57 13.78 -10.57
CA ASP A 9 5.64 14.71 -11.02
C ASP A 9 5.96 14.50 -12.50
N ASP A 10 6.01 13.23 -12.96
CA ASP A 10 6.24 12.88 -14.37
C ASP A 10 5.08 13.34 -15.30
N ALA A 11 3.91 13.63 -14.74
CA ALA A 11 2.71 14.02 -15.49
C ALA A 11 2.70 15.47 -15.97
N LYS A 12 3.69 16.32 -15.58
CA LYS A 12 3.91 17.69 -16.07
C LYS A 12 2.62 18.51 -16.30
N GLY A 13 1.81 18.68 -15.26
CA GLY A 13 0.56 19.46 -15.34
C GLY A 13 -0.71 18.67 -15.72
N LYS A 14 -0.61 17.46 -16.26
CA LYS A 14 -1.74 16.56 -16.52
C LYS A 14 -2.06 15.64 -15.34
N TRP A 15 -1.62 16.00 -14.15
CA TRP A 15 -1.78 15.19 -12.94
C TRP A 15 -3.26 14.95 -12.58
N VAL A 16 -4.15 15.91 -12.89
CA VAL A 16 -5.59 15.80 -12.62
C VAL A 16 -6.19 14.64 -13.41
N GLU A 17 -5.85 14.52 -14.70
CA GLU A 17 -6.32 13.44 -15.57
C GLU A 17 -5.77 12.06 -15.14
N LYS A 18 -4.53 12.02 -14.65
CA LYS A 18 -3.86 10.79 -14.22
C LYS A 18 -4.20 10.37 -12.78
N LEU A 19 -4.65 11.29 -11.96
CA LEU A 19 -4.93 11.04 -10.54
C LEU A 19 -5.90 9.86 -10.31
N PRO A 20 -7.04 9.73 -11.03
CA PRO A 20 -7.95 8.61 -10.86
C PRO A 20 -7.26 7.26 -11.10
N HIS A 21 -6.43 7.14 -12.14
CA HIS A 21 -5.71 5.91 -12.45
C HIS A 21 -4.66 5.56 -11.38
N VAL A 22 -3.96 6.57 -10.87
CA VAL A 22 -2.97 6.39 -9.81
C VAL A 22 -3.64 5.95 -8.50
N LEU A 23 -4.76 6.57 -8.16
CA LEU A 23 -5.55 6.20 -6.98
C LEU A 23 -6.15 4.81 -7.12
N TRP A 24 -6.65 4.46 -8.30
CA TRP A 24 -7.16 3.12 -8.58
C TRP A 24 -6.06 2.07 -8.36
N THR A 25 -4.92 2.25 -9.00
CA THR A 25 -3.76 1.36 -8.81
C THR A 25 -3.36 1.25 -7.34
N TYR A 26 -3.35 2.37 -6.61
CA TYR A 26 -3.03 2.36 -5.18
C TYR A 26 -4.03 1.54 -4.36
N ARG A 27 -5.32 1.66 -4.65
CA ARG A 27 -6.41 0.98 -3.92
C ARG A 27 -6.46 -0.52 -4.21
N THR A 28 -6.08 -0.93 -5.42
CA THR A 28 -6.21 -2.31 -5.91
C THR A 28 -4.90 -3.10 -5.90
N THR A 29 -3.77 -2.48 -5.49
CA THR A 29 -2.48 -3.18 -5.39
C THR A 29 -2.26 -3.72 -3.98
N PRO A 30 -2.01 -5.04 -3.82
CA PRO A 30 -1.71 -5.64 -2.52
C PRO A 30 -0.47 -5.03 -1.86
N ARG A 31 -0.53 -4.87 -0.55
CA ARG A 31 0.59 -4.38 0.25
C ARG A 31 1.49 -5.54 0.68
N LYS A 32 2.80 -5.39 0.48
CA LYS A 32 3.77 -6.41 0.95
C LYS A 32 3.69 -6.66 2.45
N SER A 33 3.28 -5.65 3.21
CA SER A 33 3.21 -5.73 4.67
C SER A 33 2.00 -6.47 5.21
N THR A 34 0.90 -6.50 4.46
CA THR A 34 -0.37 -7.10 4.91
C THR A 34 -0.86 -8.23 4.00
N GLY A 35 -0.36 -8.29 2.76
CA GLY A 35 -0.90 -9.17 1.71
C GLY A 35 -2.23 -8.72 1.11
N GLU A 36 -2.86 -7.69 1.69
CA GLU A 36 -4.20 -7.22 1.34
C GLU A 36 -4.16 -5.93 0.52
N THR A 37 -5.21 -5.70 -0.27
CA THR A 37 -5.43 -4.43 -0.94
C THR A 37 -6.14 -3.44 -0.02
N PRO A 38 -5.94 -2.12 -0.14
CA PRO A 38 -6.75 -1.15 0.58
C PRO A 38 -8.24 -1.27 0.28
N PHE A 39 -8.59 -1.71 -0.93
CA PHE A 39 -9.98 -1.91 -1.35
C PHE A 39 -10.61 -3.09 -0.59
N SER A 40 -9.94 -4.26 -0.57
CA SER A 40 -10.46 -5.45 0.14
C SER A 40 -10.60 -5.22 1.64
N MET A 41 -9.67 -4.46 2.24
CA MET A 41 -9.75 -4.11 3.66
C MET A 41 -10.88 -3.12 3.99
N THR A 42 -11.39 -2.40 3.00
CA THR A 42 -12.50 -1.44 3.19
C THR A 42 -13.84 -2.11 2.95
N TYR A 43 -13.96 -2.85 1.87
CA TYR A 43 -15.24 -3.36 1.37
C TYR A 43 -15.43 -4.88 1.59
N GLY A 44 -14.41 -5.58 2.09
CA GLY A 44 -14.45 -7.03 2.30
C GLY A 44 -14.32 -7.87 1.02
N VAL A 45 -14.26 -7.23 -0.14
CA VAL A 45 -14.16 -7.87 -1.46
C VAL A 45 -13.05 -7.23 -2.30
N GLU A 46 -12.56 -7.95 -3.29
CA GLU A 46 -11.64 -7.37 -4.28
C GLU A 46 -12.41 -6.51 -5.30
N ALA A 47 -11.75 -5.43 -5.75
CA ALA A 47 -12.29 -4.59 -6.81
C ALA A 47 -12.41 -5.37 -8.13
N ALA A 48 -13.49 -5.16 -8.86
CA ALA A 48 -13.58 -5.64 -10.23
C ALA A 48 -12.57 -4.89 -11.11
N ILE A 49 -11.75 -5.63 -11.84
CA ILE A 49 -10.79 -5.02 -12.76
C ILE A 49 -11.46 -4.70 -14.10
N PRO A 50 -11.01 -3.67 -14.84
CA PRO A 50 -11.61 -3.29 -16.12
C PRO A 50 -11.69 -4.44 -17.13
N LEU A 51 -10.77 -5.39 -17.06
CA LEU A 51 -10.76 -6.56 -17.94
C LEU A 51 -11.96 -7.50 -17.70
N GLU A 52 -12.46 -7.58 -16.47
CA GLU A 52 -13.65 -8.39 -16.13
C GLU A 52 -14.94 -7.85 -16.74
N ASN A 53 -14.96 -6.58 -17.15
CA ASN A 53 -16.09 -6.01 -17.88
C ASN A 53 -16.13 -6.44 -19.35
N VAL A 54 -14.98 -6.86 -19.90
CA VAL A 54 -14.85 -7.30 -21.30
C VAL A 54 -14.88 -8.83 -21.39
N PHE A 55 -14.25 -9.51 -20.45
CA PHE A 55 -14.22 -10.97 -20.38
C PHE A 55 -15.07 -11.46 -19.23
N LEU A 56 -16.10 -12.25 -19.56
CA LEU A 56 -16.95 -12.87 -18.55
C LEU A 56 -16.13 -13.84 -17.69
N THR A 57 -15.95 -13.48 -16.43
CA THR A 57 -15.41 -14.37 -15.41
C THR A 57 -16.56 -15.09 -14.70
N MET A 58 -16.25 -16.17 -13.95
CA MET A 58 -17.26 -16.86 -13.13
C MET A 58 -18.02 -15.86 -12.23
N ARG A 59 -17.33 -14.87 -11.70
CA ARG A 59 -17.89 -13.81 -10.86
C ARG A 59 -18.90 -12.92 -11.60
N THR A 60 -18.62 -12.57 -12.85
CA THR A 60 -19.50 -11.71 -13.65
C THR A 60 -20.61 -12.50 -14.34
N SER A 61 -20.37 -13.76 -14.70
CA SER A 61 -21.37 -14.62 -15.36
C SER A 61 -22.49 -15.08 -14.40
N THR A 62 -22.18 -15.21 -13.11
CA THR A 62 -23.15 -15.62 -12.07
C THR A 62 -23.73 -14.43 -11.31
N PHE A 63 -23.50 -13.22 -11.77
CA PHE A 63 -23.96 -12.01 -11.09
C PHE A 63 -25.49 -11.92 -11.13
N THR A 64 -26.08 -11.83 -9.95
CA THR A 64 -27.49 -11.43 -9.73
C THR A 64 -27.49 -10.35 -8.66
N SER A 65 -28.37 -9.34 -8.75
CA SER A 65 -28.39 -8.24 -7.81
C SER A 65 -28.59 -8.72 -6.37
N ASP A 66 -29.59 -9.59 -6.15
CA ASP A 66 -29.93 -10.09 -4.81
C ASP A 66 -28.81 -10.98 -4.25
N GLY A 67 -28.22 -11.85 -5.09
CA GLY A 67 -27.09 -12.70 -4.69
C GLY A 67 -25.85 -11.89 -4.38
N ASN A 68 -25.62 -10.79 -5.08
CA ASN A 68 -24.50 -9.89 -4.81
C ASN A 68 -24.65 -9.17 -3.46
N ASP A 69 -25.85 -8.71 -3.12
CA ASP A 69 -26.11 -8.02 -1.84
C ASP A 69 -25.92 -8.96 -0.66
N GLU A 70 -26.37 -10.21 -0.78
CA GLU A 70 -26.12 -11.23 0.26
C GLU A 70 -24.63 -11.53 0.40
N LEU A 71 -23.90 -11.66 -0.71
CA LEU A 71 -22.47 -11.89 -0.72
C LEU A 71 -21.69 -10.72 -0.10
N LEU A 72 -22.08 -9.48 -0.41
CA LEU A 72 -21.48 -8.29 0.18
C LEU A 72 -21.69 -8.24 1.69
N ARG A 73 -22.89 -8.56 2.20
CA ARG A 73 -23.15 -8.63 3.65
C ARG A 73 -22.24 -9.66 4.32
N LYS A 74 -22.17 -10.89 3.80
CA LYS A 74 -21.27 -11.93 4.32
C LYS A 74 -19.81 -11.50 4.32
N ASN A 75 -19.36 -10.82 3.26
CA ASN A 75 -17.99 -10.33 3.18
C ASN A 75 -17.69 -9.19 4.17
N LEU A 76 -18.70 -8.35 4.48
CA LEU A 76 -18.57 -7.32 5.51
C LEU A 76 -18.45 -7.91 6.92
N ASP A 77 -19.14 -9.01 7.20
CA ASP A 77 -18.99 -9.71 8.48
C ASP A 77 -17.56 -10.26 8.66
N LEU A 78 -16.95 -10.73 7.58
CA LEU A 78 -15.58 -11.26 7.59
C LEU A 78 -14.50 -10.17 7.51
N VAL A 79 -14.85 -8.92 7.22
CA VAL A 79 -13.87 -7.84 7.04
C VAL A 79 -13.10 -7.54 8.32
N LYS A 80 -13.74 -7.74 9.49
CA LYS A 80 -13.08 -7.52 10.78
C LYS A 80 -11.95 -8.52 10.99
N GLU A 81 -12.21 -9.80 10.78
CA GLU A 81 -11.20 -10.87 10.86
C GLU A 81 -10.05 -10.62 9.88
N ARG A 82 -10.36 -10.24 8.64
CA ARG A 82 -9.37 -9.90 7.62
C ARG A 82 -8.47 -8.75 8.06
N ARG A 83 -9.04 -7.72 8.68
CA ARG A 83 -8.27 -6.57 9.22
C ARG A 83 -7.38 -6.98 10.38
N GLU A 84 -7.86 -7.82 11.28
CA GLU A 84 -7.08 -8.35 12.40
C GLU A 84 -5.89 -9.17 11.88
N ASN A 85 -6.11 -10.06 10.93
CA ASN A 85 -5.04 -10.83 10.27
C ASN A 85 -4.03 -9.90 9.57
N ALA A 86 -4.49 -8.87 8.87
CA ALA A 86 -3.62 -7.89 8.24
C ALA A 86 -2.76 -7.11 9.25
N MET A 87 -3.29 -6.81 10.44
CA MET A 87 -2.53 -6.17 11.52
C MET A 87 -1.44 -7.10 12.07
N VAL A 88 -1.72 -8.38 12.23
CA VAL A 88 -0.71 -9.37 12.65
C VAL A 88 0.40 -9.47 11.61
N GLN A 89 0.05 -9.55 10.32
CA GLN A 89 1.03 -9.56 9.22
C GLN A 89 1.88 -8.28 9.20
N LEU A 90 1.27 -7.12 9.42
CA LEU A 90 1.95 -5.84 9.49
C LEU A 90 2.96 -5.82 10.65
N ALA A 91 2.57 -6.27 11.83
CA ALA A 91 3.45 -6.34 13.00
C ALA A 91 4.65 -7.26 12.74
N TYR A 92 4.40 -8.44 12.15
CA TYR A 92 5.46 -9.37 11.77
C TYR A 92 6.43 -8.74 10.75
N TYR A 93 5.90 -8.08 9.72
CA TYR A 93 6.69 -7.39 8.71
C TYR A 93 7.57 -6.29 9.31
N GLN A 94 7.01 -5.46 10.20
CA GLN A 94 7.75 -4.41 10.91
C GLN A 94 8.84 -5.00 11.79
N HIS A 95 8.54 -6.07 12.52
CA HIS A 95 9.52 -6.76 13.34
C HIS A 95 10.71 -7.28 12.52
N LYS A 96 10.42 -7.93 11.38
CA LYS A 96 11.44 -8.41 10.44
C LYS A 96 12.30 -7.28 9.88
N LEU A 97 11.70 -6.14 9.53
CA LEU A 97 12.44 -4.97 9.08
C LEU A 97 13.36 -4.42 10.18
N LYS A 98 12.85 -4.34 11.42
CA LYS A 98 13.62 -3.91 12.58
C LYS A 98 14.81 -4.83 12.82
N GLN A 99 14.61 -6.15 12.84
CA GLN A 99 15.70 -7.11 12.99
C GLN A 99 16.78 -6.92 11.91
N GLY A 100 16.36 -6.77 10.63
CA GLY A 100 17.31 -6.54 9.53
C GLY A 100 18.06 -5.21 9.67
N TYR A 101 17.42 -4.18 10.21
CA TYR A 101 18.07 -2.91 10.52
C TYR A 101 19.07 -3.05 11.66
N ASP A 102 18.64 -3.64 12.78
CA ASP A 102 19.44 -3.78 13.99
C ASP A 102 20.71 -4.63 13.74
N MET A 103 20.65 -5.65 12.89
CA MET A 103 21.82 -6.44 12.48
C MET A 103 22.88 -5.61 11.75
N ASN A 104 22.49 -4.54 11.08
CA ASN A 104 23.39 -3.66 10.33
C ASN A 104 23.87 -2.44 11.14
N VAL A 105 23.27 -2.20 12.30
CA VAL A 105 23.63 -1.07 13.18
C VAL A 105 24.70 -1.52 14.13
N LYS A 106 25.88 -0.91 14.02
CA LYS A 106 26.97 -1.11 15.00
C LYS A 106 26.82 -0.06 16.10
N LEU A 107 26.67 -0.53 17.33
CA LEU A 107 26.71 0.36 18.49
C LEU A 107 28.12 0.97 18.58
N ARG A 108 28.17 2.31 18.56
CA ARG A 108 29.39 3.07 18.81
C ARG A 108 29.11 4.01 19.99
N LEU A 109 29.97 3.97 20.99
CA LEU A 109 29.95 4.95 22.04
C LEU A 109 30.53 6.25 21.46
N LEU A 110 29.68 7.25 21.30
CA LEU A 110 30.08 8.59 20.83
C LEU A 110 30.23 9.49 22.02
N ALA A 111 31.34 10.22 22.09
CA ALA A 111 31.61 11.24 23.09
C ALA A 111 31.48 12.65 22.47
N PRO A 112 31.23 13.68 23.27
CA PRO A 112 31.28 15.07 22.83
C PRO A 112 32.64 15.37 22.17
N GLY A 113 32.64 15.85 20.93
CA GLY A 113 33.84 16.10 20.13
C GLY A 113 34.11 15.07 19.03
N ASP A 114 33.39 13.93 19.00
CA ASP A 114 33.52 12.94 17.95
C ASP A 114 32.95 13.46 16.62
N LEU A 115 33.67 13.18 15.53
CA LEU A 115 33.21 13.50 14.19
C LEU A 115 32.23 12.42 13.68
N VAL A 116 31.04 12.84 13.26
CA VAL A 116 30.02 11.96 12.73
C VAL A 116 29.68 12.33 11.28
N LEU A 117 29.52 11.30 10.43
CA LEU A 117 29.04 11.46 9.08
C LEU A 117 27.50 11.42 9.07
N ARG A 118 26.87 12.52 8.71
CA ARG A 118 25.42 12.62 8.53
C ARG A 118 25.06 12.61 7.06
N LYS A 119 24.22 11.66 6.66
CA LYS A 119 23.62 11.67 5.32
C LYS A 119 22.60 12.81 5.23
N VAL A 120 22.90 13.82 4.44
CA VAL A 120 21.94 14.90 4.15
C VAL A 120 20.94 14.38 3.11
N LEU A 121 19.67 14.26 3.49
CA LEU A 121 18.57 13.92 2.61
C LEU A 121 17.97 15.24 2.08
N GLY A 122 18.35 15.61 0.86
CA GLY A 122 17.86 16.79 0.18
C GLY A 122 19.01 17.67 -0.37
N ASN A 123 18.77 18.29 -1.53
CA ASN A 123 19.67 19.29 -2.09
C ASN A 123 19.66 20.56 -1.20
N THR A 124 20.50 20.60 -0.20
CA THR A 124 20.91 21.88 0.37
C THR A 124 21.80 22.54 -0.68
N LYS A 125 21.23 23.42 -1.53
CA LYS A 125 22.05 24.38 -2.26
C LYS A 125 22.83 25.14 -1.20
N ASN A 126 24.16 25.02 -1.22
CA ASN A 126 25.01 25.87 -0.43
C ASN A 126 24.63 27.34 -0.74
N PRO A 127 24.24 28.16 0.23
CA PRO A 127 24.27 29.60 0.00
C PRO A 127 25.73 29.99 -0.15
N ALA A 128 26.04 30.58 -1.30
CA ALA A 128 27.33 31.24 -1.55
C ALA A 128 27.50 32.42 -0.60
#